data_d6808b484f47370d71b8d8b58007c7de
#
_entry.id   d6808b484f47370d71b8d8b58007c7de
#
_cell.length_a   1.000
_cell.length_b   1.000
_cell.length_c   1.000
_cell.angle_alpha   90.00
_cell.angle_beta   90.00
_cell.angle_gamma   90.00
#
_symmetry.space_group_name_H-M   'P 1'
#
loop_
_entity.id
_entity.type
_entity.pdbx_description
1 polymer ?
#
loop_
_entity_poly.entity_id
_entity_poly.type
_entity_poly.pdbx_seq_one_letter_code
_entity_poly.pdbx_strand_id
1 'polypeptide(L)'
;PERLLYTPWTIITYMFTQFGFLHLLFNMLWLYWFGSIFQNTFSSQKLTGVYLLGGITGAIIYMAAYALFPAFEFERYQSWAIGASASVMAIVFTVCTYHPNYKIYVFLIGPVKLIHLAIFTAVIDLLSIPSGNAGGHIAHLGGALFGYLFTLSFRRNLDLTKGLSSFFTKLGNSRPFRKKTMRVKYKKKVSDMNDMEYNEYK
;
A
#
# COMPACT_ATOMS: atom_id res chain seq x y z
N PRO A 1 13.86 -19.12 -7.18
CA PRO A 1 12.63 -19.85 -6.80
C PRO A 1 12.90 -20.99 -5.84
N GLU A 2 13.96 -21.77 -6.03
CA GLU A 2 14.27 -22.98 -5.22
C GLU A 2 14.50 -22.64 -3.74
N ARG A 3 15.13 -21.52 -3.42
CA ARG A 3 15.34 -21.06 -2.05
C ARG A 3 14.03 -20.78 -1.31
N LEU A 4 12.95 -20.46 -2.02
CA LEU A 4 11.65 -20.19 -1.41
C LEU A 4 11.09 -21.39 -0.66
N LEU A 5 11.42 -22.63 -1.09
CA LEU A 5 11.03 -23.86 -0.39
C LEU A 5 11.64 -23.95 1.02
N TYR A 6 12.82 -23.36 1.21
CA TYR A 6 13.55 -23.37 2.49
C TYR A 6 13.30 -22.09 3.31
N THR A 7 12.92 -20.99 2.64
CA THR A 7 12.70 -19.68 3.29
C THR A 7 11.40 -19.03 2.79
N PRO A 8 10.20 -19.68 3.00
CA PRO A 8 8.95 -19.21 2.42
C PRO A 8 8.51 -17.83 2.92
N TRP A 9 8.96 -17.41 4.11
CA TRP A 9 8.68 -16.09 4.65
C TRP A 9 9.28 -14.94 3.84
N THR A 10 10.28 -15.21 2.99
CA THR A 10 10.93 -14.18 2.17
C THR A 10 9.97 -13.52 1.18
N ILE A 11 8.87 -14.19 0.79
CA ILE A 11 7.82 -13.61 -0.06
C ILE A 11 7.13 -12.39 0.61
N ILE A 12 7.22 -12.30 1.93
CA ILE A 12 6.67 -11.19 2.71
C ILE A 12 7.78 -10.29 3.23
N THR A 13 8.88 -10.87 3.76
CA THR A 13 9.89 -10.07 4.47
C THR A 13 10.72 -9.21 3.54
N TYR A 14 10.85 -9.56 2.25
CA TYR A 14 11.61 -8.78 1.29
C TYR A 14 11.13 -7.33 1.17
N MET A 15 9.81 -7.10 1.30
CA MET A 15 9.21 -5.76 1.17
C MET A 15 9.51 -4.85 2.38
N PHE A 16 10.09 -5.39 3.46
CA PHE A 16 10.53 -4.63 4.63
C PHE A 16 12.05 -4.47 4.69
N THR A 17 12.80 -5.10 3.77
CA THR A 17 14.25 -4.97 3.64
C THR A 17 14.54 -3.87 2.62
N GLN A 18 15.52 -2.98 2.90
CA GLN A 18 15.86 -1.87 2.03
C GLN A 18 17.34 -1.89 1.66
N PHE A 19 17.66 -1.49 0.45
CA PHE A 19 19.04 -1.38 -0.02
C PHE A 19 19.50 0.08 -0.01
N GLY A 20 20.09 0.49 1.11
CA GLY A 20 20.65 1.83 1.27
C GLY A 20 19.62 2.91 1.68
N PHE A 21 20.17 4.03 2.16
CA PHE A 21 19.39 5.11 2.75
C PHE A 21 18.46 5.81 1.74
N LEU A 22 18.94 6.13 0.55
CA LEU A 22 18.12 6.83 -0.46
C LEU A 22 16.96 5.95 -0.95
N HIS A 23 17.20 4.64 -1.12
CA HIS A 23 16.14 3.70 -1.49
C HIS A 23 15.04 3.63 -0.42
N LEU A 24 15.43 3.57 0.85
CA LEU A 24 14.48 3.67 1.96
C LEU A 24 13.73 5.01 1.95
N LEU A 25 14.47 6.12 1.85
CA LEU A 25 13.89 7.46 1.88
C LEU A 25 12.83 7.65 0.79
N PHE A 26 13.14 7.30 -0.45
CA PHE A 26 12.18 7.44 -1.57
C PHE A 26 10.97 6.51 -1.39
N ASN A 27 11.15 5.27 -0.97
CA ASN A 27 10.03 4.38 -0.68
C ASN A 27 9.11 4.97 0.41
N MET A 28 9.67 5.53 1.48
CA MET A 28 8.89 6.14 2.56
C MET A 28 8.19 7.42 2.14
N LEU A 29 8.83 8.28 1.34
CA LEU A 29 8.21 9.50 0.80
C LEU A 29 7.01 9.16 -0.10
N TRP A 30 7.18 8.22 -1.03
CA TRP A 30 6.10 7.79 -1.91
C TRP A 30 4.97 7.13 -1.11
N LEU A 31 5.30 6.26 -0.16
CA LEU A 31 4.33 5.65 0.73
C LEU A 31 3.55 6.70 1.53
N TYR A 32 4.23 7.71 2.06
CA TYR A 32 3.60 8.79 2.81
C TYR A 32 2.65 9.62 1.93
N TRP A 33 3.11 10.08 0.76
CA TRP A 33 2.29 10.93 -0.10
C TRP A 33 1.10 10.17 -0.68
N PHE A 34 1.35 9.03 -1.33
CA PHE A 34 0.26 8.26 -1.93
C PHE A 34 -0.59 7.52 -0.90
N GLY A 35 -0.02 7.11 0.22
CA GLY A 35 -0.74 6.56 1.35
C GLY A 35 -1.70 7.58 1.97
N SER A 36 -1.30 8.84 2.06
CA SER A 36 -2.18 9.94 2.53
C SER A 36 -3.35 10.17 1.56
N ILE A 37 -3.09 10.22 0.25
CA ILE A 37 -4.15 10.36 -0.76
C ILE A 37 -5.07 9.12 -0.74
N PHE A 38 -4.51 7.93 -0.60
CA PHE A 38 -5.25 6.67 -0.48
C PHE A 38 -6.23 6.70 0.71
N GLN A 39 -5.78 7.19 1.86
CA GLN A 39 -6.59 7.24 3.09
C GLN A 39 -7.72 8.27 3.04
N ASN A 40 -7.72 9.21 2.11
CA ASN A 40 -8.88 10.08 1.86
C ASN A 40 -10.08 9.31 1.29
N THR A 41 -9.87 8.12 0.72
CA THR A 41 -10.91 7.33 0.06
C THR A 41 -11.10 5.96 0.70
N PHE A 42 -10.01 5.34 1.13
CA PHE A 42 -9.98 3.98 1.64
C PHE A 42 -9.52 3.95 3.11
N SER A 43 -9.91 2.90 3.83
CA SER A 43 -9.48 2.73 5.22
C SER A 43 -8.00 2.32 5.34
N SER A 44 -7.41 2.53 6.53
CA SER A 44 -6.05 2.10 6.84
C SER A 44 -5.87 0.57 6.72
N GLN A 45 -6.92 -0.21 7.02
CA GLN A 45 -6.89 -1.67 6.83
C GLN A 45 -6.76 -2.05 5.36
N LYS A 46 -7.42 -1.32 4.45
CA LYS A 46 -7.29 -1.51 3.01
C LYS A 46 -5.90 -1.09 2.52
N LEU A 47 -5.34 0.00 3.06
CA LEU A 47 -3.97 0.42 2.76
C LEU A 47 -2.98 -0.71 3.08
N THR A 48 -3.07 -1.29 4.28
CA THR A 48 -2.23 -2.44 4.68
C THR A 48 -2.48 -3.65 3.76
N GLY A 49 -3.74 -3.91 3.41
CA GLY A 49 -4.10 -5.00 2.50
C GLY A 49 -3.49 -4.83 1.10
N VAL A 50 -3.60 -3.63 0.52
CA VAL A 50 -3.03 -3.31 -0.81
C VAL A 50 -1.51 -3.35 -0.76
N TYR A 51 -0.88 -2.84 0.30
CA TYR A 51 0.56 -2.91 0.50
C TYR A 51 1.07 -4.36 0.49
N LEU A 52 0.49 -5.22 1.33
CA LEU A 52 0.93 -6.61 1.46
C LEU A 52 0.63 -7.44 0.21
N LEU A 53 -0.59 -7.37 -0.31
CA LEU A 53 -0.98 -8.14 -1.50
C LEU A 53 -0.28 -7.64 -2.76
N GLY A 54 -0.05 -6.33 -2.88
CA GLY A 54 0.72 -5.74 -3.95
C GLY A 54 2.18 -6.22 -3.95
N GLY A 55 2.82 -6.23 -2.78
CA GLY A 55 4.16 -6.78 -2.65
C GLY A 55 4.22 -8.28 -2.97
N ILE A 56 3.28 -9.08 -2.44
CA ILE A 56 3.20 -10.52 -2.77
C ILE A 56 3.01 -10.73 -4.27
N THR A 57 2.13 -9.96 -4.93
CA THR A 57 1.94 -10.05 -6.38
C THR A 57 3.21 -9.66 -7.15
N GLY A 58 3.91 -8.61 -6.70
CA GLY A 58 5.21 -8.23 -7.24
C GLY A 58 6.23 -9.37 -7.16
N ALA A 59 6.34 -10.01 -6.01
CA ALA A 59 7.22 -11.16 -5.82
C ALA A 59 6.84 -12.35 -6.71
N ILE A 60 5.55 -12.66 -6.84
CA ILE A 60 5.06 -13.75 -7.70
C ILE A 60 5.41 -13.48 -9.17
N ILE A 61 5.14 -12.26 -9.67
CA ILE A 61 5.42 -11.88 -11.05
C ILE A 61 6.94 -11.88 -11.33
N TYR A 62 7.74 -11.36 -10.39
CA TYR A 62 9.20 -11.46 -10.45
C TYR A 62 9.65 -12.92 -10.58
N MET A 63 9.20 -13.80 -9.69
CA MET A 63 9.58 -15.21 -9.72
C MET A 63 9.11 -15.91 -10.98
N ALA A 64 7.91 -15.63 -11.46
CA ALA A 64 7.37 -16.18 -12.70
C ALA A 64 8.20 -15.73 -13.91
N ALA A 65 8.58 -14.45 -13.97
CA ALA A 65 9.41 -13.93 -15.05
C ALA A 65 10.77 -14.65 -15.12
N TYR A 66 11.45 -14.79 -13.99
CA TYR A 66 12.75 -15.47 -13.90
C TYR A 66 12.66 -16.99 -14.08
N ALA A 67 11.47 -17.58 -13.88
CA ALA A 67 11.26 -19.00 -14.13
C ALA A 67 10.92 -19.31 -15.58
N LEU A 68 10.19 -18.43 -16.28
CA LEU A 68 9.57 -18.71 -17.57
C LEU A 68 10.32 -18.09 -18.76
N PHE A 69 11.02 -16.96 -18.56
CA PHE A 69 11.68 -16.28 -19.67
C PHE A 69 13.16 -16.68 -19.78
N PRO A 70 13.59 -17.23 -20.93
CA PRO A 70 15.00 -17.62 -21.17
C PRO A 70 16.00 -16.46 -21.03
N ALA A 71 15.53 -15.22 -21.27
CA ALA A 71 16.35 -14.01 -21.13
C ALA A 71 16.95 -13.83 -19.72
N PHE A 72 16.33 -14.41 -18.68
CA PHE A 72 16.77 -14.30 -17.29
C PHE A 72 17.46 -15.57 -16.77
N GLU A 73 17.73 -16.56 -17.61
CA GLU A 73 18.29 -17.85 -17.20
C GLU A 73 19.64 -17.71 -16.48
N PHE A 74 20.54 -16.88 -17.00
CA PHE A 74 21.86 -16.65 -16.39
C PHE A 74 21.82 -15.88 -15.08
N GLU A 75 20.82 -15.00 -14.90
CA GLU A 75 20.67 -14.18 -13.70
C GLU A 75 19.80 -14.85 -12.61
N ARG A 76 19.14 -15.95 -12.95
CA ARG A 76 18.12 -16.61 -12.13
C ARG A 76 18.59 -16.93 -10.69
N TYR A 77 19.85 -17.31 -10.53
CA TYR A 77 20.42 -17.69 -9.26
C TYR A 77 21.10 -16.55 -8.51
N GLN A 78 21.42 -15.47 -9.19
CA GLN A 78 22.10 -14.29 -8.64
C GLN A 78 21.15 -13.13 -8.38
N SER A 79 19.96 -13.14 -9.00
CA SER A 79 18.97 -12.11 -8.85
C SER A 79 18.26 -12.20 -7.49
N TRP A 80 18.02 -11.05 -6.91
CA TRP A 80 17.33 -10.87 -5.65
C TRP A 80 16.40 -9.66 -5.72
N ALA A 81 15.23 -9.74 -5.09
CA ALA A 81 14.31 -8.65 -4.96
C ALA A 81 14.31 -8.17 -3.50
N ILE A 82 14.51 -6.87 -3.30
CA ILE A 82 14.49 -6.23 -1.98
C ILE A 82 13.77 -4.89 -2.13
N GLY A 83 12.94 -4.56 -1.17
CA GLY A 83 12.35 -3.23 -1.07
C GLY A 83 10.84 -3.22 -1.00
N ALA A 84 10.32 -2.15 -0.41
CA ALA A 84 8.90 -1.85 -0.32
C ALA A 84 8.29 -1.43 -1.66
N SER A 85 9.11 -1.19 -2.68
CA SER A 85 8.72 -0.46 -3.90
C SER A 85 7.58 -1.10 -4.68
N ALA A 86 7.51 -2.44 -4.78
CA ALA A 86 6.38 -3.12 -5.40
C ALA A 86 5.07 -2.89 -4.64
N SER A 87 5.12 -2.91 -3.30
CA SER A 87 3.98 -2.58 -2.43
C SER A 87 3.58 -1.11 -2.57
N VAL A 88 4.54 -0.21 -2.65
CA VAL A 88 4.32 1.23 -2.86
C VAL A 88 3.70 1.47 -4.24
N MET A 89 4.18 0.80 -5.30
CA MET A 89 3.61 0.88 -6.64
C MET A 89 2.15 0.40 -6.68
N ALA A 90 1.78 -0.61 -5.89
CA ALA A 90 0.39 -1.03 -5.77
C ALA A 90 -0.50 0.10 -5.20
N ILE A 91 -0.03 0.82 -4.18
CA ILE A 91 -0.75 1.98 -3.61
C ILE A 91 -0.83 3.12 -4.64
N VAL A 92 0.29 3.45 -5.29
CA VAL A 92 0.35 4.49 -6.34
C VAL A 92 -0.67 4.20 -7.43
N PHE A 93 -0.65 2.98 -8.00
CA PHE A 93 -1.56 2.61 -9.07
C PHE A 93 -3.01 2.54 -8.63
N THR A 94 -3.29 2.13 -7.39
CA THR A 94 -4.64 2.21 -6.81
C THR A 94 -5.14 3.66 -6.83
N VAL A 95 -4.35 4.59 -6.30
CA VAL A 95 -4.73 6.02 -6.21
C VAL A 95 -4.88 6.64 -7.59
N CYS A 96 -3.91 6.41 -8.48
CA CYS A 96 -3.91 6.96 -9.84
C CYS A 96 -5.07 6.42 -10.70
N THR A 97 -5.43 5.15 -10.54
CA THR A 97 -6.54 4.53 -11.25
C THR A 97 -7.88 4.96 -10.69
N TYR A 98 -7.97 5.14 -9.36
CA TYR A 98 -9.22 5.56 -8.72
C TYR A 98 -9.52 7.03 -8.96
N HIS A 99 -8.52 7.91 -8.89
CA HIS A 99 -8.60 9.36 -9.07
C HIS A 99 -7.76 9.87 -10.26
N PRO A 100 -8.02 9.45 -11.52
CA PRO A 100 -7.12 9.71 -12.64
C PRO A 100 -6.92 11.20 -12.94
N ASN A 101 -7.93 12.01 -12.69
CA ASN A 101 -7.94 13.45 -12.98
C ASN A 101 -7.46 14.32 -11.79
N TYR A 102 -7.19 13.70 -10.63
CA TYR A 102 -6.66 14.44 -9.49
C TYR A 102 -5.27 14.97 -9.84
N LYS A 103 -5.02 16.24 -9.50
CA LYS A 103 -3.77 16.94 -9.82
C LYS A 103 -2.91 17.07 -8.56
N ILE A 104 -1.64 16.74 -8.69
CA ILE A 104 -0.61 17.06 -7.69
C ILE A 104 0.34 18.10 -8.29
N TYR A 105 0.89 18.98 -7.45
CA TYR A 105 1.90 19.94 -7.86
C TYR A 105 3.28 19.30 -7.77
N VAL A 106 3.90 19.12 -8.93
CA VAL A 106 5.27 18.64 -9.03
C VAL A 106 6.20 19.87 -9.16
N PHE A 107 7.21 19.93 -8.32
CA PHE A 107 8.19 21.03 -8.31
C PHE A 107 8.79 21.21 -9.72
N LEU A 108 8.91 22.43 -10.20
CA LEU A 108 9.37 22.87 -11.53
C LEU A 108 8.48 22.48 -12.72
N ILE A 109 7.54 21.53 -12.59
CA ILE A 109 6.67 21.08 -13.70
C ILE A 109 5.27 21.67 -13.57
N GLY A 110 4.80 21.90 -12.33
CA GLY A 110 3.46 22.40 -12.07
C GLY A 110 2.42 21.28 -11.85
N PRO A 111 1.12 21.53 -12.13
CA PRO A 111 0.05 20.58 -11.84
C PRO A 111 0.04 19.39 -12.83
N VAL A 112 0.29 18.19 -12.33
CA VAL A 112 0.31 16.94 -13.10
C VAL A 112 -0.85 16.06 -12.65
N LYS A 113 -1.61 15.48 -13.60
CA LYS A 113 -2.65 14.50 -13.28
C LYS A 113 -2.03 13.17 -12.84
N LEU A 114 -2.65 12.51 -11.86
CA LEU A 114 -2.16 11.23 -11.35
C LEU A 114 -2.05 10.14 -12.41
N ILE A 115 -2.95 10.13 -13.39
CA ILE A 115 -2.87 9.14 -14.49
C ILE A 115 -1.58 9.28 -15.31
N HIS A 116 -1.10 10.50 -15.55
CA HIS A 116 0.15 10.70 -16.29
C HIS A 116 1.36 10.20 -15.46
N LEU A 117 1.31 10.36 -14.14
CA LEU A 117 2.35 9.82 -13.26
C LEU A 117 2.37 8.30 -13.28
N ALA A 118 1.20 7.64 -13.22
CA ALA A 118 1.12 6.18 -13.32
C ALA A 118 1.67 5.66 -14.65
N ILE A 119 1.27 6.29 -15.77
CA ILE A 119 1.79 5.91 -17.10
C ILE A 119 3.31 6.12 -17.15
N PHE A 120 3.79 7.28 -16.70
CA PHE A 120 5.22 7.60 -16.69
C PHE A 120 6.03 6.56 -15.88
N THR A 121 5.60 6.24 -14.66
CA THR A 121 6.31 5.27 -13.82
C THR A 121 6.30 3.86 -14.44
N ALA A 122 5.17 3.42 -15.01
CA ALA A 122 5.08 2.12 -15.69
C ALA A 122 6.01 2.06 -16.94
N VAL A 123 6.05 3.13 -17.73
CA VAL A 123 6.92 3.22 -18.89
C VAL A 123 8.40 3.21 -18.49
N ILE A 124 8.78 3.97 -17.46
CA ILE A 124 10.16 3.98 -16.95
C ILE A 124 10.54 2.58 -16.44
N ASP A 125 9.69 1.92 -15.64
CA ASP A 125 9.97 0.56 -15.18
C ASP A 125 10.16 -0.42 -16.36
N LEU A 126 9.27 -0.36 -17.37
CA LEU A 126 9.37 -1.21 -18.54
C LEU A 126 10.68 -1.00 -19.34
N LEU A 127 11.04 0.28 -19.57
CA LEU A 127 12.26 0.64 -20.31
C LEU A 127 13.53 0.34 -19.50
N SER A 128 13.44 0.28 -18.18
CA SER A 128 14.57 0.02 -17.30
C SER A 128 14.84 -1.48 -17.06
N ILE A 129 13.98 -2.39 -17.54
CA ILE A 129 14.21 -3.84 -17.42
C ILE A 129 15.60 -4.24 -17.92
N PRO A 130 16.10 -3.76 -19.08
CA PRO A 130 17.43 -4.14 -19.57
C PRO A 130 18.61 -3.50 -18.80
N SER A 131 18.38 -2.57 -17.89
CA SER A 131 19.43 -1.71 -17.28
C SER A 131 20.05 -2.23 -15.98
N GLY A 132 20.01 -3.57 -15.74
CA GLY A 132 20.78 -4.20 -14.65
C GLY A 132 20.01 -4.49 -13.36
N ASN A 133 18.76 -4.02 -13.19
CA ASN A 133 17.86 -4.37 -12.07
C ASN A 133 16.50 -4.85 -12.58
N ALA A 134 16.53 -5.75 -13.56
CA ALA A 134 15.32 -6.29 -14.18
C ALA A 134 14.30 -6.80 -13.17
N GLY A 135 14.77 -7.52 -12.15
CA GLY A 135 13.93 -8.08 -11.10
C GLY A 135 13.15 -7.04 -10.32
N GLY A 136 13.77 -5.92 -9.96
CA GLY A 136 13.12 -4.81 -9.28
C GLY A 136 12.03 -4.18 -10.14
N HIS A 137 12.32 -3.87 -11.39
CA HIS A 137 11.35 -3.27 -12.32
C HIS A 137 10.16 -4.19 -12.62
N ILE A 138 10.41 -5.50 -12.79
CA ILE A 138 9.36 -6.50 -12.96
C ILE A 138 8.47 -6.59 -11.72
N ALA A 139 9.06 -6.58 -10.51
CA ALA A 139 8.30 -6.57 -9.27
C ALA A 139 7.44 -5.30 -9.12
N HIS A 140 7.96 -4.12 -9.53
CA HIS A 140 7.19 -2.87 -9.56
C HIS A 140 5.96 -2.98 -10.47
N LEU A 141 6.14 -3.48 -11.68
CA LEU A 141 5.03 -3.70 -12.63
C LEU A 141 4.01 -4.70 -12.07
N GLY A 142 4.47 -5.72 -11.32
CA GLY A 142 3.60 -6.65 -10.61
C GLY A 142 2.75 -5.97 -9.53
N GLY A 143 3.37 -5.10 -8.73
CA GLY A 143 2.67 -4.28 -7.74
C GLY A 143 1.67 -3.32 -8.41
N ALA A 144 2.10 -2.64 -9.47
CA ALA A 144 1.25 -1.74 -10.28
C ALA A 144 0.01 -2.46 -10.83
N LEU A 145 0.20 -3.66 -11.38
CA LEU A 145 -0.89 -4.50 -11.87
C LEU A 145 -1.88 -4.83 -10.75
N PHE A 146 -1.39 -5.22 -9.57
CA PHE A 146 -2.28 -5.47 -8.43
C PHE A 146 -3.10 -4.23 -8.07
N GLY A 147 -2.47 -3.06 -7.94
CA GLY A 147 -3.15 -1.80 -7.61
C GLY A 147 -4.24 -1.43 -8.63
N TYR A 148 -3.96 -1.62 -9.91
CA TYR A 148 -4.92 -1.44 -11.00
C TYR A 148 -6.10 -2.41 -10.87
N LEU A 149 -5.83 -3.71 -10.72
CA LEU A 149 -6.86 -4.75 -10.59
C LEU A 149 -7.69 -4.59 -9.30
N PHE A 150 -7.05 -4.20 -8.19
CA PHE A 150 -7.76 -3.87 -6.95
C PHE A 150 -8.79 -2.76 -7.19
N THR A 151 -8.40 -1.69 -7.88
CA THR A 151 -9.31 -0.57 -8.17
C THR A 151 -10.47 -0.99 -9.06
N LEU A 152 -10.23 -1.76 -10.12
CA LEU A 152 -11.28 -2.26 -11.00
C LEU A 152 -12.26 -3.17 -10.25
N SER A 153 -11.75 -4.08 -9.43
CA SER A 153 -12.56 -5.00 -8.61
C SER A 153 -13.37 -4.24 -7.57
N PHE A 154 -12.75 -3.25 -6.92
CA PHE A 154 -13.41 -2.43 -5.91
C PHE A 154 -14.57 -1.60 -6.49
N ARG A 155 -14.40 -1.05 -7.71
CA ARG A 155 -15.50 -0.38 -8.44
C ARG A 155 -16.68 -1.30 -8.77
N ARG A 156 -16.44 -2.62 -8.80
CA ARG A 156 -17.48 -3.66 -8.96
C ARG A 156 -17.98 -4.23 -7.65
N ASN A 157 -17.75 -3.54 -6.52
CA ASN A 157 -18.07 -3.98 -5.16
C ASN A 157 -17.34 -5.27 -4.70
N LEU A 158 -16.22 -5.63 -5.34
CA LEU A 158 -15.38 -6.75 -4.95
C LEU A 158 -14.12 -6.23 -4.25
N ASP A 159 -14.01 -6.46 -2.96
CA ASP A 159 -12.86 -6.06 -2.16
C ASP A 159 -11.85 -7.20 -2.02
N LEU A 160 -10.79 -7.15 -2.83
CA LEU A 160 -9.71 -8.15 -2.82
C LEU A 160 -8.94 -8.18 -1.48
N THR A 161 -9.02 -7.12 -0.68
CA THR A 161 -8.33 -7.04 0.62
C THR A 161 -9.19 -7.53 1.78
N LYS A 162 -10.47 -7.90 1.56
CA LYS A 162 -11.45 -8.21 2.60
C LYS A 162 -10.97 -9.31 3.58
N GLY A 163 -10.37 -10.38 3.07
CA GLY A 163 -9.85 -11.47 3.90
C GLY A 163 -8.77 -10.97 4.87
N LEU A 164 -7.80 -10.24 4.33
CA LEU A 164 -6.66 -9.73 5.10
C LEU A 164 -7.09 -8.63 6.08
N SER A 165 -7.94 -7.71 5.65
CA SER A 165 -8.47 -6.65 6.52
C SER A 165 -9.31 -7.21 7.66
N SER A 166 -10.11 -8.27 7.43
CA SER A 166 -10.85 -8.97 8.47
C SER A 166 -9.93 -9.65 9.49
N PHE A 167 -8.85 -10.26 9.01
CA PHE A 167 -7.83 -10.86 9.88
C PHE A 167 -7.20 -9.82 10.82
N PHE A 168 -6.74 -8.68 10.29
CA PHE A 168 -6.16 -7.60 11.11
C PHE A 168 -7.18 -6.98 12.08
N THR A 169 -8.43 -6.85 11.68
CA THR A 169 -9.49 -6.34 12.56
C THR A 169 -9.72 -7.30 13.73
N LYS A 170 -9.78 -8.60 13.47
CA LYS A 170 -9.91 -9.62 14.53
C LYS A 170 -8.72 -9.59 15.47
N LEU A 171 -7.50 -9.53 14.94
CA LEU A 171 -6.27 -9.45 15.73
C LEU A 171 -6.22 -8.20 16.61
N GLY A 172 -6.62 -7.04 16.06
CA GLY A 172 -6.69 -5.77 16.79
C GLY A 172 -7.75 -5.78 17.90
N ASN A 173 -8.87 -6.44 17.69
CA ASN A 173 -9.94 -6.57 18.69
C ASN A 173 -9.61 -7.59 19.79
N SER A 174 -8.66 -8.49 19.56
CA SER A 174 -8.21 -9.50 20.55
C SER A 174 -7.22 -8.93 21.57
N ARG A 175 -6.87 -7.63 21.51
CA ARG A 175 -5.98 -6.99 22.50
C ARG A 175 -6.76 -6.78 23.82
N PRO A 176 -6.29 -7.34 24.96
CA PRO A 176 -6.97 -7.24 26.26
C PRO A 176 -6.94 -5.82 26.86
N PHE A 177 -6.21 -4.87 26.26
CA PHE A 177 -6.14 -3.47 26.68
C PHE A 177 -6.98 -2.55 25.78
N ARG A 178 -8.29 -2.77 25.75
CA ARG A 178 -9.20 -1.71 25.33
C ARG A 178 -9.24 -0.68 26.45
N LYS A 179 -8.61 0.50 26.26
CA LYS A 179 -8.81 1.64 27.15
C LYS A 179 -10.33 1.82 27.29
N LYS A 180 -10.85 1.55 28.51
CA LYS A 180 -12.22 1.93 28.84
C LYS A 180 -12.31 3.43 28.60
N THR A 181 -12.97 3.84 27.53
CA THR A 181 -13.39 5.22 27.38
C THR A 181 -14.24 5.50 28.62
N MET A 182 -13.77 6.41 29.48
CA MET A 182 -14.58 6.90 30.57
C MET A 182 -15.83 7.50 29.94
N ARG A 183 -16.93 6.75 29.98
CA ARG A 183 -18.24 7.35 29.75
C ARG A 183 -18.44 8.34 30.87
N VAL A 184 -18.40 9.62 30.53
CA VAL A 184 -18.88 10.65 31.45
C VAL A 184 -20.34 10.30 31.74
N LYS A 185 -20.57 9.76 32.95
CA LYS A 185 -21.90 9.34 33.45
C LYS A 185 -22.76 10.52 33.84
N TYR A 186 -22.37 11.75 33.51
CA TYR A 186 -23.08 12.96 33.91
C TYR A 186 -23.59 13.70 32.66
N LYS A 187 -24.78 13.35 32.23
CA LYS A 187 -25.74 14.31 31.67
C LYS A 187 -26.92 14.35 32.60
N LYS A 188 -26.82 15.20 33.64
CA LYS A 188 -28.03 15.68 34.32
C LYS A 188 -28.83 16.38 33.21
N LYS A 189 -30.03 15.91 32.92
CA LYS A 189 -30.91 16.64 31.99
C LYS A 189 -31.21 17.99 32.61
N VAL A 190 -31.30 19.03 31.79
CA VAL A 190 -31.70 20.39 32.26
C VAL A 190 -33.04 20.34 33.04
N SER A 191 -33.92 19.38 32.71
CA SER A 191 -35.15 19.08 33.44
C SER A 191 -34.98 18.62 34.90
N ASP A 192 -33.78 18.16 35.27
CA ASP A 192 -33.49 17.57 36.59
C ASP A 192 -32.63 18.55 37.45
N MET A 193 -32.41 19.77 36.95
CA MET A 193 -31.71 20.86 37.65
C MET A 193 -32.74 21.72 38.36
N ASN A 194 -32.48 22.06 39.63
CA ASN A 194 -33.30 23.05 40.33
C ASN A 194 -32.94 24.48 39.88
N ASP A 195 -33.78 25.45 40.14
CA ASP A 195 -33.65 26.82 39.63
C ASP A 195 -32.35 27.52 40.11
N MET A 196 -31.73 27.10 41.19
CA MET A 196 -30.42 27.60 41.63
C MET A 196 -29.27 27.05 40.82
N GLU A 197 -29.25 25.75 40.49
CA GLU A 197 -28.24 25.14 39.66
C GLU A 197 -28.30 25.65 38.21
N TYR A 198 -29.50 25.99 37.70
CA TYR A 198 -29.66 26.54 36.35
C TYR A 198 -29.10 27.97 36.23
N ASN A 199 -29.16 28.77 37.30
CA ASN A 199 -28.65 30.14 37.27
C ASN A 199 -27.12 30.24 37.43
N GLU A 200 -26.44 29.23 37.95
CA GLU A 200 -24.96 29.15 37.97
C GLU A 200 -24.33 28.77 36.61
N TYR A 201 -25.11 28.23 35.69
CA TYR A 201 -24.63 27.82 34.33
C TYR A 201 -24.95 28.86 33.26
N LYS A 202 -25.52 30.04 33.61
CA LYS A 202 -25.79 31.15 32.69
C LYS A 202 -24.70 32.21 32.81
#